data_a8bcebdcc7e1523edd6778807b3cff1d
#
_entry.id   a8bcebdcc7e1523edd6778807b3cff1d
#
_cell.length_a   1.000
_cell.length_b   1.000
_cell.length_c   1.000
_cell.angle_alpha   90.00
_cell.angle_beta   90.00
_cell.angle_gamma   90.00
#
_symmetry.space_group_name_H-M   'P 1'
#
loop_
_entity.id
_entity.type
_entity.pdbx_description
1 polymer ?
#
loop_
_entity_poly.entity_id
_entity_poly.type
_entity_poly.pdbx_seq_one_letter_code
_entity_poly.pdbx_strand_id
1 'polypeptide(L)'
;DAPVTINGVVYNEMKGAFSSPDDVLSRQIMTSLFPDTTYANVSGGDPLHIPELTYEEYLDFHRRYYHPCNSYIYLYGDMDVAEKLAWMDEAYLGKYESIGLDSEIKLQKPFEKPIEVTHKYSISSTESEENNTYLSYNTVIETALDEKLYLAFDILDYALVSAPGAPLKQALIDAGI
;
A
#
# COMPACT_ATOMS: atom_id res chain seq x y z
N ASP A 1 -3.89 -38.43 -12.43
CA ASP A 1 -3.24 -37.65 -11.37
C ASP A 1 -3.34 -36.18 -11.76
N ALA A 2 -4.28 -35.45 -11.14
CA ALA A 2 -4.37 -34.03 -11.31
C ALA A 2 -3.25 -33.32 -10.50
N PRO A 3 -2.62 -32.27 -11.03
CA PRO A 3 -1.62 -31.52 -10.27
C PRO A 3 -2.26 -30.89 -9.02
N VAL A 4 -1.53 -30.89 -7.92
CA VAL A 4 -1.94 -30.16 -6.71
C VAL A 4 -1.83 -28.67 -6.99
N THR A 5 -2.92 -27.93 -6.76
CA THR A 5 -2.97 -26.49 -6.95
C THR A 5 -3.30 -25.80 -5.64
N ILE A 6 -2.70 -24.62 -5.42
CA ILE A 6 -3.06 -23.77 -4.29
C ILE A 6 -4.32 -23.00 -4.65
N ASN A 7 -5.30 -23.04 -3.75
CA ASN A 7 -6.56 -22.33 -3.91
C ASN A 7 -6.99 -21.73 -2.56
N GLY A 8 -7.28 -20.44 -2.55
CA GLY A 8 -7.72 -19.70 -1.37
C GLY A 8 -8.26 -18.34 -1.78
N VAL A 9 -9.24 -17.83 -1.03
CA VAL A 9 -9.91 -16.55 -1.38
C VAL A 9 -8.90 -15.42 -1.47
N VAL A 10 -8.15 -15.18 -0.39
CA VAL A 10 -7.13 -14.11 -0.35
C VAL A 10 -6.01 -14.34 -1.38
N TYR A 11 -5.54 -15.59 -1.50
CA TYR A 11 -4.52 -15.92 -2.49
C TYR A 11 -4.96 -15.61 -3.91
N ASN A 12 -6.18 -15.98 -4.29
CA ASN A 12 -6.70 -15.76 -5.63
C ASN A 12 -6.97 -14.27 -5.89
N GLU A 13 -7.46 -13.53 -4.88
CA GLU A 13 -7.67 -12.09 -4.95
C GLU A 13 -6.33 -11.36 -5.18
N MET A 14 -5.33 -11.66 -4.37
CA MET A 14 -4.01 -11.05 -4.51
C MET A 14 -3.31 -11.44 -5.81
N LYS A 15 -3.48 -12.67 -6.28
CA LYS A 15 -2.99 -13.09 -7.59
C LYS A 15 -3.64 -12.27 -8.71
N GLY A 16 -4.92 -11.94 -8.60
CA GLY A 16 -5.61 -11.04 -9.51
C GLY A 16 -5.07 -9.61 -9.44
N ALA A 17 -4.91 -9.07 -8.23
CA ALA A 17 -4.37 -7.72 -7.99
C ALA A 17 -2.93 -7.52 -8.48
N PHE A 18 -2.16 -8.59 -8.68
CA PHE A 18 -0.79 -8.53 -9.21
C PHE A 18 -0.71 -8.90 -10.70
N SER A 19 -1.83 -8.96 -11.40
CA SER A 19 -1.86 -9.41 -12.80
C SER A 19 -1.73 -8.29 -13.83
N SER A 20 -1.98 -7.02 -13.45
CA SER A 20 -1.87 -5.88 -14.35
C SER A 20 -0.50 -5.20 -14.27
N PRO A 21 0.00 -4.63 -15.38
CA PRO A 21 1.25 -3.85 -15.38
C PRO A 21 1.21 -2.67 -14.40
N ASP A 22 0.08 -1.96 -14.32
CA ASP A 22 -0.10 -0.80 -13.45
C ASP A 22 -0.01 -1.17 -11.96
N ASP A 23 -0.59 -2.31 -11.57
CA ASP A 23 -0.50 -2.80 -10.20
C ASP A 23 0.93 -3.22 -9.84
N VAL A 24 1.62 -3.88 -10.76
CA VAL A 24 3.05 -4.23 -10.59
C VAL A 24 3.88 -2.95 -10.45
N LEU A 25 3.66 -1.95 -11.31
CA LEU A 25 4.37 -0.68 -11.25
C LEU A 25 4.13 0.03 -9.91
N SER A 26 2.87 0.18 -9.50
CA SER A 26 2.48 0.84 -8.24
C SER A 26 3.12 0.18 -7.02
N ARG A 27 3.14 -1.15 -6.99
CA ARG A 27 3.82 -1.89 -5.92
C ARG A 27 5.33 -1.66 -5.92
N GLN A 28 5.96 -1.69 -7.09
CA GLN A 28 7.41 -1.47 -7.20
C GLN A 28 7.79 -0.03 -6.81
N ILE A 29 6.95 0.95 -7.10
CA ILE A 29 7.11 2.32 -6.62
C ILE A 29 7.15 2.34 -5.08
N MET A 30 6.16 1.75 -4.42
CA MET A 30 6.09 1.73 -2.96
C MET A 30 7.26 0.99 -2.33
N THR A 31 7.60 -0.19 -2.84
CA THR A 31 8.75 -0.97 -2.37
C THR A 31 10.08 -0.23 -2.54
N SER A 32 10.23 0.49 -3.65
CA SER A 32 11.46 1.23 -3.96
C SER A 32 11.60 2.52 -3.15
N LEU A 33 10.49 3.22 -2.91
CA LEU A 33 10.51 4.47 -2.15
C LEU A 33 10.58 4.27 -0.63
N PHE A 34 10.05 3.15 -0.12
CA PHE A 34 9.92 2.91 1.31
C PHE A 34 10.49 1.57 1.78
N PRO A 35 11.72 1.18 1.35
CA PRO A 35 12.28 -0.13 1.66
C PRO A 35 12.51 -0.40 3.15
N ASP A 36 12.68 0.65 3.97
CA ASP A 36 12.93 0.53 5.41
C ASP A 36 11.65 0.55 6.26
N THR A 37 10.47 0.60 5.63
CA THR A 37 9.19 0.73 6.34
C THR A 37 8.20 -0.37 5.95
N THR A 38 7.10 -0.47 6.68
CA THR A 38 6.01 -1.40 6.35
C THR A 38 5.33 -1.10 5.01
N TYR A 39 5.50 0.09 4.46
CA TYR A 39 4.98 0.44 3.12
C TYR A 39 5.67 -0.31 1.98
N ALA A 40 6.82 -0.93 2.22
CA ALA A 40 7.43 -1.88 1.28
C ALA A 40 6.58 -3.14 1.06
N ASN A 41 5.69 -3.45 1.99
CA ASN A 41 4.85 -4.64 1.95
C ASN A 41 3.44 -4.30 1.47
N VAL A 42 2.81 -5.26 0.80
CA VAL A 42 1.40 -5.16 0.41
C VAL A 42 0.52 -5.72 1.53
N SER A 43 -0.46 -4.94 1.98
CA SER A 43 -1.31 -5.31 3.11
C SER A 43 -2.12 -6.59 2.89
N GLY A 44 -2.53 -6.89 1.65
CA GLY A 44 -3.21 -8.13 1.29
C GLY A 44 -2.28 -9.34 1.15
N GLY A 45 -0.98 -9.13 1.16
CA GLY A 45 0.05 -10.13 0.99
C GLY A 45 0.50 -10.35 -0.46
N ASP A 46 1.73 -10.76 -0.63
CA ASP A 46 2.27 -11.15 -1.94
C ASP A 46 1.86 -12.60 -2.24
N PRO A 47 1.21 -12.89 -3.38
CA PRO A 47 0.77 -14.23 -3.74
C PRO A 47 1.92 -15.24 -3.88
N LEU A 48 3.16 -14.80 -4.08
CA LEU A 48 4.33 -15.67 -4.06
C LEU A 48 4.70 -16.13 -2.65
N HIS A 49 4.39 -15.32 -1.64
CA HIS A 49 4.77 -15.56 -0.24
C HIS A 49 3.60 -16.02 0.64
N ILE A 50 2.34 -15.74 0.26
CA ILE A 50 1.16 -16.21 1.03
C ILE A 50 1.21 -17.71 1.33
N PRO A 51 1.60 -18.60 0.38
CA PRO A 51 1.66 -20.04 0.65
C PRO A 51 2.77 -20.49 1.61
N GLU A 52 3.74 -19.60 1.89
CA GLU A 52 4.86 -19.87 2.80
C GLU A 52 4.50 -19.64 4.27
N LEU A 53 3.40 -18.89 4.53
CA LEU A 53 2.95 -18.56 5.88
C LEU A 53 2.48 -19.80 6.62
N THR A 54 2.96 -19.96 7.85
CA THR A 54 2.47 -20.99 8.76
C THR A 54 1.26 -20.50 9.54
N TYR A 55 0.47 -21.44 10.06
CA TYR A 55 -0.68 -21.13 10.91
C TYR A 55 -0.26 -20.44 12.21
N GLU A 56 0.87 -20.81 12.76
CA GLU A 56 1.46 -20.23 13.97
C GLU A 56 1.87 -18.78 13.75
N GLU A 57 2.52 -18.45 12.65
CA GLU A 57 2.89 -17.08 12.28
C GLU A 57 1.66 -16.19 12.10
N TYR A 58 0.65 -16.71 11.42
CA TYR A 58 -0.62 -16.00 11.23
C TYR A 58 -1.30 -15.68 12.57
N LEU A 59 -1.40 -16.64 13.48
CA LEU A 59 -1.99 -16.43 14.80
C LEU A 59 -1.14 -15.51 15.68
N ASP A 60 0.18 -15.60 15.60
CA ASP A 60 1.08 -14.75 16.37
C ASP A 60 1.00 -13.29 15.93
N PHE A 61 0.96 -13.03 14.63
CA PHE A 61 0.74 -11.69 14.10
C PHE A 61 -0.56 -11.09 14.62
N HIS A 62 -1.66 -11.83 14.53
CA HIS A 62 -2.95 -11.40 15.04
C HIS A 62 -2.88 -11.08 16.55
N ARG A 63 -2.30 -11.96 17.36
CA ARG A 63 -2.17 -11.79 18.80
C ARG A 63 -1.38 -10.55 19.18
N ARG A 64 -0.31 -10.24 18.41
CA ARG A 64 0.56 -9.11 18.70
C ARG A 64 -0.06 -7.77 18.33
N TYR A 65 -0.68 -7.67 17.18
CA TYR A 65 -1.07 -6.38 16.61
C TYR A 65 -2.56 -6.05 16.72
N TYR A 66 -3.43 -7.05 16.84
CA TYR A 66 -4.88 -6.87 17.01
C TYR A 66 -5.25 -6.74 18.49
N HIS A 67 -4.66 -5.76 19.14
CA HIS A 67 -4.91 -5.45 20.54
C HIS A 67 -5.60 -4.08 20.65
N PRO A 68 -6.53 -3.87 21.63
CA PRO A 68 -7.25 -2.59 21.74
C PRO A 68 -6.35 -1.36 21.80
N CYS A 69 -5.17 -1.43 22.44
CA CYS A 69 -4.25 -0.30 22.50
C CYS A 69 -3.59 0.04 21.15
N ASN A 70 -3.78 -0.79 20.11
CA ASN A 70 -3.34 -0.55 18.72
C ASN A 70 -4.52 -0.28 17.80
N SER A 71 -5.62 0.26 18.30
CA SER A 71 -6.83 0.53 17.54
C SER A 71 -7.38 1.91 17.80
N TYR A 72 -8.03 2.48 16.80
CA TYR A 72 -8.93 3.60 16.95
C TYR A 72 -10.35 3.13 16.75
N ILE A 73 -11.24 3.47 17.68
CA ILE A 73 -12.65 3.12 17.61
C ILE A 73 -13.43 4.37 17.24
N TYR A 74 -14.14 4.34 16.14
CA TYR A 74 -14.94 5.43 15.64
C TYR A 74 -16.43 5.05 15.68
N LEU A 75 -17.23 5.86 16.40
CA LEU A 75 -18.68 5.68 16.47
C LEU A 75 -19.36 6.83 15.70
N TYR A 76 -20.24 6.47 14.77
CA TYR A 76 -21.00 7.45 13.99
C TYR A 76 -22.46 7.00 13.86
N GLY A 77 -23.39 7.93 14.03
CA GLY A 77 -24.83 7.70 13.86
C GLY A 77 -25.65 8.24 15.02
N ASP A 78 -26.95 8.10 14.92
CA ASP A 78 -27.91 8.45 15.96
C ASP A 78 -27.95 7.35 17.04
N MET A 79 -27.22 7.54 18.13
CA MET A 79 -27.08 6.57 19.22
C MET A 79 -26.81 7.26 20.56
N ASP A 80 -27.14 6.58 21.66
CA ASP A 80 -26.62 6.95 23.00
C ASP A 80 -25.16 6.52 23.10
N VAL A 81 -24.25 7.49 22.95
CA VAL A 81 -22.81 7.26 22.98
C VAL A 81 -22.36 6.73 24.34
N ALA A 82 -22.96 7.23 25.46
CA ALA A 82 -22.60 6.78 26.80
C ALA A 82 -22.94 5.30 27.03
N GLU A 83 -24.12 4.88 26.58
CA GLU A 83 -24.53 3.47 26.61
C GLU A 83 -23.56 2.58 25.81
N LYS A 84 -23.19 3.02 24.60
CA LYS A 84 -22.28 2.24 23.72
C LYS A 84 -20.88 2.15 24.29
N LEU A 85 -20.35 3.25 24.85
CA LEU A 85 -19.04 3.23 25.52
C LEU A 85 -19.03 2.31 26.75
N ALA A 86 -20.08 2.34 27.58
CA ALA A 86 -20.21 1.47 28.74
C ALA A 86 -20.26 -0.01 28.33
N TRP A 87 -21.05 -0.31 27.28
CA TRP A 87 -21.12 -1.66 26.73
C TRP A 87 -19.78 -2.13 26.18
N MET A 88 -19.06 -1.28 25.45
CA MET A 88 -17.75 -1.60 24.88
C MET A 88 -16.72 -1.88 25.97
N ASP A 89 -16.73 -1.11 27.05
CA ASP A 89 -15.84 -1.31 28.18
C ASP A 89 -16.14 -2.67 28.87
N GLU A 90 -17.40 -2.92 29.21
CA GLU A 90 -17.81 -4.16 29.87
C GLU A 90 -17.61 -5.41 29.00
N ALA A 91 -18.02 -5.32 27.73
CA ALA A 91 -18.00 -6.47 26.83
C ALA A 91 -16.59 -6.81 26.32
N TYR A 92 -15.72 -5.79 26.14
CA TYR A 92 -14.47 -5.96 25.42
C TYR A 92 -13.28 -5.27 26.07
N LEU A 93 -13.25 -3.93 26.14
CA LEU A 93 -12.05 -3.14 26.50
C LEU A 93 -11.56 -3.39 27.91
N GLY A 94 -12.48 -3.49 28.90
CA GLY A 94 -12.16 -3.74 30.30
C GLY A 94 -11.51 -5.10 30.60
N LYS A 95 -11.41 -5.97 29.60
CA LYS A 95 -10.75 -7.29 29.69
C LYS A 95 -9.27 -7.25 29.31
N TYR A 96 -8.78 -6.10 28.83
CA TYR A 96 -7.42 -5.95 28.35
C TYR A 96 -6.64 -4.97 29.23
N GLU A 97 -5.42 -5.32 29.54
CA GLU A 97 -4.44 -4.42 30.14
C GLU A 97 -3.71 -3.65 29.03
N SER A 98 -3.26 -2.42 29.37
CA SER A 98 -2.43 -1.66 28.43
C SER A 98 -1.08 -2.32 28.25
N ILE A 99 -0.69 -2.55 27.00
CA ILE A 99 0.61 -3.11 26.64
C ILE A 99 1.42 -2.09 25.83
N GLY A 100 2.73 -2.11 25.99
CA GLY A 100 3.65 -1.38 25.09
C GLY A 100 3.73 -2.10 23.76
N LEU A 101 3.16 -1.50 22.72
CA LEU A 101 3.20 -2.03 21.35
C LEU A 101 4.01 -1.10 20.47
N ASP A 102 5.08 -1.61 19.87
CA ASP A 102 5.87 -0.89 18.88
C ASP A 102 5.28 -1.14 17.48
N SER A 103 4.28 -0.32 17.12
CA SER A 103 3.62 -0.34 15.81
C SER A 103 3.79 0.97 15.06
N GLU A 104 4.61 1.90 15.57
CA GLU A 104 4.84 3.18 14.92
C GLU A 104 5.61 2.98 13.60
N ILE A 105 5.06 3.55 12.52
CA ILE A 105 5.73 3.58 11.24
C ILE A 105 6.69 4.76 11.22
N LYS A 106 7.98 4.46 11.21
CA LYS A 106 9.03 5.48 11.14
C LYS A 106 9.16 6.05 9.74
N LEU A 107 9.69 7.27 9.66
CA LEU A 107 9.98 7.88 8.36
C LEU A 107 11.04 7.09 7.61
N GLN A 108 10.86 6.97 6.30
CA GLN A 108 11.87 6.43 5.41
C GLN A 108 13.12 7.30 5.46
N LYS A 109 14.29 6.66 5.54
CA LYS A 109 15.56 7.37 5.45
C LYS A 109 15.73 7.96 4.05
N PRO A 110 16.20 9.22 3.93
CA PRO A 110 16.47 9.82 2.63
C PRO A 110 17.50 9.02 1.83
N PHE A 111 17.30 8.94 0.54
CA PHE A 111 18.30 8.36 -0.38
C PHE A 111 19.42 9.38 -0.64
N GLU A 112 20.65 8.92 -0.69
CA GLU A 112 21.80 9.77 -1.00
C GLU A 112 21.84 10.20 -2.48
N LYS A 113 21.24 9.40 -3.35
CA LYS A 113 21.17 9.62 -4.79
C LYS A 113 19.93 8.94 -5.38
N PRO A 114 19.46 9.39 -6.55
CA PRO A 114 18.41 8.68 -7.27
C PRO A 114 18.81 7.21 -7.54
N ILE A 115 17.82 6.33 -7.45
CA ILE A 115 17.97 4.92 -7.79
C ILE A 115 17.15 4.63 -9.06
N GLU A 116 17.66 3.72 -9.87
CA GLU A 116 16.96 3.19 -11.03
C GLU A 116 16.62 1.72 -10.76
N VAL A 117 15.37 1.36 -10.98
CA VAL A 117 14.86 0.01 -10.73
C VAL A 117 14.13 -0.48 -11.98
N THR A 118 14.42 -1.69 -12.40
CA THR A 118 13.76 -2.33 -13.53
C THR A 118 13.10 -3.63 -13.07
N HIS A 119 11.81 -3.78 -13.34
CA HIS A 119 11.05 -5.00 -13.09
C HIS A 119 10.40 -5.51 -14.37
N LYS A 120 10.24 -6.83 -14.45
CA LYS A 120 9.47 -7.47 -15.48
C LYS A 120 8.07 -7.77 -14.96
N TYR A 121 7.10 -7.70 -15.82
CA TYR A 121 5.73 -8.13 -15.54
C TYR A 121 5.29 -9.19 -16.57
N SER A 122 4.25 -9.95 -16.24
CA SER A 122 3.75 -11.02 -17.09
C SER A 122 2.80 -10.47 -18.15
N ILE A 123 2.98 -10.92 -19.37
CA ILE A 123 2.05 -10.69 -20.48
C ILE A 123 1.51 -12.04 -20.97
N SER A 124 0.41 -12.04 -21.71
CA SER A 124 -0.09 -13.26 -22.33
C SER A 124 0.83 -13.70 -23.51
N SER A 125 0.80 -14.98 -23.82
CA SER A 125 1.60 -15.53 -24.94
C SER A 125 1.23 -14.98 -26.33
N THR A 126 0.12 -14.24 -26.40
CA THR A 126 -0.38 -13.60 -27.63
C THR A 126 -0.07 -12.11 -27.72
N GLU A 127 0.44 -11.50 -26.64
CA GLU A 127 0.82 -10.11 -26.61
C GLU A 127 2.26 -9.89 -27.08
N SER A 128 2.51 -8.74 -27.72
CA SER A 128 3.85 -8.33 -28.13
C SER A 128 4.61 -7.72 -26.96
N GLU A 129 5.91 -7.98 -26.87
CA GLU A 129 6.81 -7.25 -25.94
C GLU A 129 7.16 -5.85 -26.45
N GLU A 130 6.87 -5.53 -27.73
CA GLU A 130 7.17 -4.24 -28.31
C GLU A 130 6.20 -3.16 -27.80
N ASN A 131 6.74 -2.00 -27.44
CA ASN A 131 6.02 -0.84 -26.92
C ASN A 131 5.21 -1.12 -25.62
N ASN A 132 5.63 -2.10 -24.84
CA ASN A 132 5.01 -2.52 -23.59
C ASN A 132 5.91 -2.18 -22.39
N THR A 133 6.47 -0.96 -22.38
CA THR A 133 7.30 -0.45 -21.29
C THR A 133 6.56 0.66 -20.53
N TYR A 134 6.49 0.53 -19.23
CA TYR A 134 5.92 1.52 -18.33
C TYR A 134 7.06 2.21 -17.59
N LEU A 135 7.06 3.53 -17.58
CA LEU A 135 8.07 4.35 -16.92
C LEU A 135 7.41 5.20 -15.85
N SER A 136 8.07 5.33 -14.71
CA SER A 136 7.66 6.27 -13.67
C SER A 136 8.87 6.98 -13.09
N TYR A 137 8.69 8.25 -12.74
CA TYR A 137 9.62 9.02 -11.94
C TYR A 137 8.95 9.40 -10.64
N ASN A 138 9.54 8.99 -9.53
CA ASN A 138 8.90 9.08 -8.23
C ASN A 138 9.83 9.75 -7.23
N THR A 139 9.27 10.58 -6.36
CA THR A 139 10.01 11.24 -5.29
C THR A 139 9.15 11.36 -4.04
N VAL A 140 9.79 11.26 -2.89
CA VAL A 140 9.19 11.60 -1.60
C VAL A 140 9.70 12.98 -1.22
N ILE A 141 8.80 13.92 -0.95
CA ILE A 141 9.14 15.32 -0.70
C ILE A 141 9.15 15.60 0.79
N GLU A 142 8.05 15.27 1.47
CA GLU A 142 7.84 15.51 2.90
C GLU A 142 6.69 14.63 3.39
N THR A 143 6.30 14.79 4.63
CA THR A 143 5.11 14.12 5.19
C THR A 143 3.84 14.85 4.75
N ALA A 144 2.71 14.11 4.67
CA ALA A 144 1.38 14.68 4.40
C ALA A 144 0.85 15.55 5.56
N LEU A 145 1.60 15.71 6.66
CA LEU A 145 1.23 16.53 7.81
C LEU A 145 1.47 18.03 7.56
N ASP A 146 2.30 18.40 6.60
CA ASP A 146 2.40 19.79 6.14
C ASP A 146 1.32 20.06 5.09
N GLU A 147 0.14 20.49 5.56
CA GLU A 147 -1.04 20.74 4.72
C GLU A 147 -0.77 21.78 3.61
N LYS A 148 0.08 22.77 3.88
CA LYS A 148 0.40 23.81 2.89
C LYS A 148 1.28 23.27 1.78
N LEU A 149 2.28 22.50 2.16
CA LEU A 149 3.18 21.86 1.20
C LEU A 149 2.42 20.82 0.37
N TYR A 150 1.58 20.00 1.02
CA TYR A 150 0.71 19.05 0.33
C TYR A 150 -0.15 19.75 -0.74
N LEU A 151 -0.90 20.78 -0.36
CA LEU A 151 -1.74 21.53 -1.29
C LEU A 151 -0.93 22.24 -2.39
N ALA A 152 0.25 22.75 -2.06
CA ALA A 152 1.12 23.39 -3.05
C ALA A 152 1.58 22.41 -4.13
N PHE A 153 1.94 21.17 -3.76
CA PHE A 153 2.31 20.14 -4.72
C PHE A 153 1.13 19.60 -5.51
N ASP A 154 -0.05 19.49 -4.92
CA ASP A 154 -1.28 19.13 -5.63
C ASP A 154 -1.62 20.13 -6.75
N ILE A 155 -1.54 21.43 -6.44
CA ILE A 155 -1.73 22.51 -7.43
C ILE A 155 -0.61 22.48 -8.50
N LEU A 156 0.63 22.22 -8.10
CA LEU A 156 1.77 22.15 -9.02
C LEU A 156 1.64 20.97 -9.98
N ASP A 157 1.25 19.81 -9.48
CA ASP A 157 0.98 18.61 -10.29
C ASP A 157 -0.10 18.92 -11.33
N TYR A 158 -1.22 19.46 -10.89
CA TYR A 158 -2.29 19.85 -11.81
C TYR A 158 -1.78 20.81 -12.91
N ALA A 159 -1.05 21.84 -12.55
CA ALA A 159 -0.55 22.85 -13.49
C ALA A 159 0.49 22.30 -14.48
N LEU A 160 1.34 21.38 -14.06
CA LEU A 160 2.42 20.84 -14.87
C LEU A 160 2.03 19.60 -15.69
N VAL A 161 1.13 18.78 -15.16
CA VAL A 161 0.83 17.43 -15.71
C VAL A 161 -0.60 17.29 -16.17
N SER A 162 -1.58 17.71 -15.36
CA SER A 162 -2.98 17.30 -15.56
C SER A 162 -3.81 18.32 -16.34
N ALA A 163 -3.50 19.61 -16.23
CA ALA A 163 -4.26 20.67 -16.89
C ALA A 163 -4.23 20.55 -18.43
N PRO A 164 -5.28 21.05 -19.13
CA PRO A 164 -5.22 21.20 -20.59
C PRO A 164 -4.03 22.06 -21.01
N GLY A 165 -3.14 21.51 -21.88
CA GLY A 165 -1.93 22.21 -22.31
C GLY A 165 -0.82 22.29 -21.25
N ALA A 166 -0.89 21.47 -20.22
CA ALA A 166 0.15 21.38 -19.19
C ALA A 166 1.53 21.11 -19.82
N PRO A 167 2.57 21.86 -19.44
CA PRO A 167 3.84 21.88 -20.18
C PRO A 167 4.55 20.51 -20.19
N LEU A 168 4.54 19.77 -19.09
CA LEU A 168 5.17 18.45 -19.03
C LEU A 168 4.42 17.45 -19.89
N LYS A 169 3.10 17.43 -19.79
CA LYS A 169 2.25 16.58 -20.62
C LYS A 169 2.45 16.87 -22.11
N GLN A 170 2.48 18.16 -22.49
CA GLN A 170 2.72 18.55 -23.88
C GLN A 170 4.10 18.11 -24.37
N ALA A 171 5.13 18.28 -23.54
CA ALA A 171 6.47 17.84 -23.90
C ALA A 171 6.58 16.33 -24.14
N LEU A 172 5.86 15.50 -23.35
CA LEU A 172 5.80 14.05 -23.57
C LEU A 172 5.09 13.71 -24.88
N ILE A 173 3.94 14.36 -25.15
CA ILE A 173 3.20 14.17 -26.42
C ILE A 173 4.07 14.55 -27.61
N ASP A 174 4.79 15.68 -27.56
CA ASP A 174 5.67 16.13 -28.63
C ASP A 174 6.88 15.22 -28.84
N ALA A 175 7.29 14.50 -27.79
CA ALA A 175 8.33 13.47 -27.84
C ALA A 175 7.82 12.11 -28.36
N GLY A 176 6.51 11.95 -28.55
CA GLY A 176 5.90 10.70 -28.98
C GLY A 176 5.76 9.65 -27.88
N ILE A 177 5.70 10.09 -26.62
CA ILE A 177 5.54 9.25 -25.41
C ILE A 177 4.11 9.37 -24.90
#